data_352528d6b16ce247c302ea9da9f17a0d
#
_entry.id   352528d6b16ce247c302ea9da9f17a0d
#
_cell.length_a   1.000
_cell.length_b   1.000
_cell.length_c   1.000
_cell.angle_alpha   90.00
_cell.angle_beta   90.00
_cell.angle_gamma   90.00
#
_symmetry.space_group_name_H-M   'P 1'
#
loop_
_entity.id
_entity.type
_entity.pdbx_description
1 polymer ?
#
loop_
_entity_poly.entity_id
_entity_poly.type
_entity_poly.pdbx_seq_one_letter_code
_entity_poly.pdbx_strand_id
1 'polypeptide(L)'
;IDILYVDCLKARYYHLTHNYVRRDAQIQEIVEIINKNVQIMEVFDDLCDFCGLMLEIGRDDVLWMIVEKLDRIVKDSGVINLQRRVISIKIKGYRKNQDNAGYLQAAGLYYELSEIMERENKDMIVNMLYVRSSLERANESRREMEAVNVKLLKQSETDQMTGLANRYRLNAYSEKVLDYCYEHRLPLAMEILDIDFFKQYNDNYGHQQGDECIIAIANELKKMEDGQTFCARYGGDEFIIIYAGISAEEVHAKAGALRQNIMNLKLEHLYSKALPIVTISQGISYGVPEEGNRSWDFLHTADMLLYQVKKKSRNDICIA
;
A
#
# COMPACT_ATOMS: atom_id res chain seq x y z
N ILE A 1 -33.94 13.22 -17.53
CA ILE A 1 -33.87 13.51 -16.06
C ILE A 1 -33.52 14.98 -15.88
N ASP A 2 -32.49 15.47 -16.56
CA ASP A 2 -32.06 16.88 -16.48
C ASP A 2 -33.14 17.89 -16.92
N ILE A 3 -34.11 17.48 -17.71
CA ILE A 3 -35.19 18.33 -18.21
C ILE A 3 -36.13 18.73 -17.07
N LEU A 4 -36.59 17.81 -16.23
CA LEU A 4 -37.57 18.13 -15.17
C LEU A 4 -36.98 19.04 -14.11
N TYR A 5 -35.71 18.85 -13.70
CA TYR A 5 -34.99 19.75 -12.81
C TYR A 5 -34.96 21.19 -13.36
N VAL A 6 -34.54 21.34 -14.62
CA VAL A 6 -34.49 22.66 -15.28
C VAL A 6 -35.87 23.30 -15.35
N ASP A 7 -36.90 22.52 -15.60
CA ASP A 7 -38.26 23.02 -15.71
C ASP A 7 -38.84 23.45 -14.35
N CYS A 8 -38.51 22.75 -13.26
CA CYS A 8 -38.84 23.19 -11.90
C CYS A 8 -38.13 24.53 -11.56
N LEU A 9 -36.87 24.69 -11.93
CA LEU A 9 -36.14 25.95 -11.77
C LEU A 9 -36.73 27.08 -12.58
N LYS A 10 -37.15 26.84 -13.84
CA LYS A 10 -37.81 27.84 -14.69
C LYS A 10 -39.13 28.30 -14.07
N ALA A 11 -39.95 27.38 -13.58
CA ALA A 11 -41.20 27.70 -12.90
C ALA A 11 -40.96 28.63 -11.70
N ARG A 12 -39.96 28.33 -10.87
CA ARG A 12 -39.57 29.20 -9.74
C ARG A 12 -39.01 30.53 -10.18
N TYR A 13 -38.16 30.57 -11.22
CA TYR A 13 -37.64 31.80 -11.79
C TYR A 13 -38.77 32.73 -12.32
N TYR A 14 -39.73 32.17 -13.06
CA TYR A 14 -40.88 32.96 -13.55
C TYR A 14 -41.77 33.47 -12.41
N HIS A 15 -41.87 32.71 -11.33
CA HIS A 15 -42.59 33.19 -10.13
C HIS A 15 -41.87 34.39 -9.50
N LEU A 16 -40.55 34.32 -9.29
CA LEU A 16 -39.72 35.36 -8.69
C LEU A 16 -39.64 36.61 -9.56
N THR A 17 -39.70 36.45 -10.87
CA THR A 17 -39.71 37.58 -11.85
C THR A 17 -41.12 38.10 -12.17
N HIS A 18 -42.15 37.65 -11.42
CA HIS A 18 -43.56 38.05 -11.58
C HIS A 18 -44.13 37.73 -12.98
N ASN A 19 -43.53 36.79 -13.74
CA ASN A 19 -44.05 36.34 -15.03
C ASN A 19 -44.99 35.14 -14.84
N TYR A 20 -46.19 35.46 -14.34
CA TYR A 20 -47.14 34.42 -13.92
C TYR A 20 -47.68 33.57 -15.09
N VAL A 21 -47.83 34.18 -16.30
CA VAL A 21 -48.26 33.42 -17.49
C VAL A 21 -47.29 32.32 -17.88
N ARG A 22 -45.99 32.65 -17.95
CA ARG A 22 -44.95 31.64 -18.25
C ARG A 22 -44.79 30.62 -17.11
N ARG A 23 -44.91 31.06 -15.86
CA ARG A 23 -44.90 30.16 -14.70
C ARG A 23 -46.00 29.12 -14.82
N ASP A 24 -47.24 29.53 -15.08
CA ASP A 24 -48.39 28.62 -15.12
C ASP A 24 -48.31 27.67 -16.32
N ALA A 25 -47.80 28.11 -17.47
CA ALA A 25 -47.51 27.27 -18.60
C ALA A 25 -46.44 26.20 -18.26
N GLN A 26 -45.35 26.64 -17.58
CA GLN A 26 -44.28 25.69 -17.17
C GLN A 26 -44.77 24.68 -16.14
N ILE A 27 -45.62 25.08 -15.20
CA ILE A 27 -46.26 24.17 -14.23
C ILE A 27 -47.07 23.11 -14.97
N GLN A 28 -47.82 23.49 -16.02
CA GLN A 28 -48.60 22.52 -16.78
C GLN A 28 -47.72 21.50 -17.51
N GLU A 29 -46.64 21.93 -18.10
CA GLU A 29 -45.64 21.04 -18.73
C GLU A 29 -45.05 20.05 -17.71
N ILE A 30 -44.67 20.50 -16.52
CA ILE A 30 -44.15 19.67 -15.43
C ILE A 30 -45.18 18.61 -15.02
N VAL A 31 -46.46 19.02 -14.85
CA VAL A 31 -47.57 18.10 -14.52
C VAL A 31 -47.74 17.00 -15.60
N GLU A 32 -47.63 17.36 -16.88
CA GLU A 32 -47.72 16.39 -17.96
C GLU A 32 -46.57 15.41 -17.94
N ILE A 33 -45.32 15.86 -17.66
CA ILE A 33 -44.15 15.03 -17.54
C ILE A 33 -44.32 14.05 -16.39
N ILE A 34 -44.70 14.51 -15.21
CA ILE A 34 -44.93 13.71 -14.00
C ILE A 34 -46.00 12.62 -14.24
N ASN A 35 -47.00 12.90 -15.07
CA ASN A 35 -48.06 11.96 -15.40
C ASN A 35 -47.64 10.88 -16.42
N LYS A 36 -46.56 11.09 -17.19
CA LYS A 36 -46.05 10.18 -18.23
C LYS A 36 -45.03 9.11 -17.74
N ASN A 37 -45.06 8.71 -16.47
CA ASN A 37 -44.17 7.69 -15.88
C ASN A 37 -42.67 8.04 -15.91
N VAL A 38 -42.29 9.10 -15.25
CA VAL A 38 -40.87 9.40 -14.92
C VAL A 38 -40.41 8.54 -13.74
N GLN A 39 -39.12 8.17 -13.69
CA GLN A 39 -38.49 7.56 -12.52
C GLN A 39 -38.44 8.58 -11.37
N ILE A 40 -39.55 8.70 -10.63
CA ILE A 40 -39.80 9.75 -9.61
C ILE A 40 -38.70 9.77 -8.53
N MET A 41 -38.09 8.62 -8.21
CA MET A 41 -37.00 8.55 -7.21
C MET A 41 -35.75 9.35 -7.61
N GLU A 42 -35.46 9.45 -8.91
CA GLU A 42 -34.29 10.19 -9.40
C GLU A 42 -34.44 11.71 -9.34
N VAL A 43 -35.69 12.16 -9.32
CA VAL A 43 -36.07 13.61 -9.27
C VAL A 43 -36.82 13.94 -7.97
N PHE A 44 -36.65 13.12 -6.94
CA PHE A 44 -37.38 13.26 -5.67
C PHE A 44 -37.16 14.60 -5.01
N ASP A 45 -35.92 15.06 -4.96
CA ASP A 45 -35.56 16.34 -4.33
C ASP A 45 -36.17 17.53 -5.07
N ASP A 46 -36.14 17.50 -6.39
CA ASP A 46 -36.69 18.54 -7.25
C ASP A 46 -38.20 18.63 -7.11
N LEU A 47 -38.87 17.49 -7.01
CA LEU A 47 -40.32 17.46 -6.78
C LEU A 47 -40.69 17.94 -5.37
N CYS A 48 -39.88 17.69 -4.36
CA CYS A 48 -40.09 18.24 -3.03
C CYS A 48 -39.97 19.76 -3.03
N ASP A 49 -38.99 20.33 -3.74
CA ASP A 49 -38.80 21.74 -3.88
C ASP A 49 -39.91 22.38 -4.71
N PHE A 50 -40.37 21.71 -5.75
CA PHE A 50 -41.52 22.11 -6.55
C PHE A 50 -42.83 22.12 -5.74
N CYS A 51 -43.06 21.16 -4.85
CA CYS A 51 -44.13 21.19 -3.88
C CYS A 51 -44.08 22.45 -2.99
N GLY A 52 -42.88 22.89 -2.63
CA GLY A 52 -42.67 24.17 -1.93
C GLY A 52 -43.23 25.36 -2.72
N LEU A 53 -42.94 25.42 -4.01
CA LEU A 53 -43.51 26.48 -4.90
C LEU A 53 -45.04 26.36 -5.00
N MET A 54 -45.61 25.16 -5.10
CA MET A 54 -47.06 24.94 -5.13
C MET A 54 -47.74 25.45 -3.86
N LEU A 55 -47.11 25.21 -2.72
CA LEU A 55 -47.57 25.79 -1.44
C LEU A 55 -47.54 27.29 -1.43
N GLU A 56 -46.50 27.95 -1.95
CA GLU A 56 -46.39 29.40 -2.01
C GLU A 56 -47.47 30.01 -2.87
N ILE A 57 -47.76 29.47 -4.04
CA ILE A 57 -48.70 30.02 -5.01
C ILE A 57 -50.16 29.56 -4.84
N GLY A 58 -50.40 28.60 -3.93
CA GLY A 58 -51.77 28.13 -3.66
C GLY A 58 -52.33 27.14 -4.70
N ARG A 59 -51.47 26.41 -5.41
CA ARG A 59 -51.89 25.35 -6.36
C ARG A 59 -52.02 24.02 -5.65
N ASP A 60 -53.03 23.89 -4.80
CA ASP A 60 -53.28 22.73 -3.97
C ASP A 60 -53.61 21.48 -4.81
N ASP A 61 -54.26 21.68 -5.96
CA ASP A 61 -54.56 20.62 -6.94
C ASP A 61 -53.26 19.91 -7.40
N VAL A 62 -52.26 20.64 -7.77
CA VAL A 62 -50.96 20.11 -8.22
C VAL A 62 -50.16 19.57 -7.03
N LEU A 63 -50.15 20.27 -5.90
CA LEU A 63 -49.49 19.86 -4.68
C LEU A 63 -49.87 18.45 -4.27
N TRP A 64 -51.19 18.23 -4.07
CA TRP A 64 -51.68 16.95 -3.56
C TRP A 64 -51.49 15.83 -4.57
N MET A 65 -51.61 16.08 -5.86
CA MET A 65 -51.30 15.11 -6.91
C MET A 65 -49.87 14.61 -6.84
N ILE A 66 -48.90 15.50 -6.65
CA ILE A 66 -47.48 15.15 -6.52
C ILE A 66 -47.22 14.43 -5.20
N VAL A 67 -47.73 14.96 -4.09
CA VAL A 67 -47.56 14.38 -2.75
C VAL A 67 -48.10 12.96 -2.69
N GLU A 68 -49.22 12.66 -3.32
CA GLU A 68 -49.78 11.30 -3.36
C GLU A 68 -48.86 10.34 -4.10
N LYS A 69 -48.26 10.77 -5.22
CA LYS A 69 -47.30 9.95 -5.96
C LYS A 69 -46.00 9.71 -5.16
N LEU A 70 -45.46 10.76 -4.55
CA LEU A 70 -44.27 10.65 -3.69
C LEU A 70 -44.55 9.74 -2.47
N ASP A 71 -45.72 9.90 -1.79
CA ASP A 71 -46.05 9.14 -0.60
C ASP A 71 -46.10 7.63 -0.87
N ARG A 72 -46.68 7.23 -2.02
CA ARG A 72 -46.75 5.81 -2.45
C ARG A 72 -45.34 5.26 -2.64
N ILE A 73 -44.47 5.95 -3.36
CA ILE A 73 -43.11 5.49 -3.68
C ILE A 73 -42.23 5.42 -2.45
N VAL A 74 -42.29 6.42 -1.55
CA VAL A 74 -41.44 6.42 -0.35
C VAL A 74 -41.89 5.36 0.67
N LYS A 75 -43.18 5.00 0.72
CA LYS A 75 -43.66 3.88 1.53
C LYS A 75 -43.12 2.55 1.04
N ASP A 76 -43.10 2.34 -0.28
CA ASP A 76 -42.58 1.11 -0.88
C ASP A 76 -41.06 0.99 -0.74
N SER A 77 -40.32 2.12 -0.72
CA SER A 77 -38.87 2.14 -0.53
C SER A 77 -38.40 1.80 0.87
N GLY A 78 -39.25 1.98 1.89
CA GLY A 78 -38.89 1.80 3.30
C GLY A 78 -37.89 2.82 3.86
N VAL A 79 -37.48 3.82 3.08
CA VAL A 79 -36.46 4.83 3.49
C VAL A 79 -37.09 5.89 4.37
N ILE A 80 -36.82 5.84 5.67
CA ILE A 80 -37.44 6.72 6.71
C ILE A 80 -37.21 8.20 6.42
N ASN A 81 -36.02 8.60 6.00
CA ASN A 81 -35.72 10.00 5.70
C ASN A 81 -36.59 10.57 4.57
N LEU A 82 -36.85 9.78 3.51
CA LEU A 82 -37.70 10.19 2.39
C LEU A 82 -39.17 10.28 2.82
N GLN A 83 -39.65 9.31 3.61
CA GLN A 83 -41.01 9.35 4.18
C GLN A 83 -41.21 10.62 5.02
N ARG A 84 -40.26 10.95 5.89
CA ARG A 84 -40.31 12.14 6.75
C ARG A 84 -40.35 13.44 5.93
N ARG A 85 -39.58 13.53 4.81
CA ARG A 85 -39.63 14.68 3.91
C ARG A 85 -41.03 14.88 3.29
N VAL A 86 -41.64 13.80 2.78
CA VAL A 86 -43.00 13.88 2.21
C VAL A 86 -44.01 14.30 3.27
N ILE A 87 -43.93 13.71 4.47
CA ILE A 87 -44.83 14.07 5.59
C ILE A 87 -44.65 15.53 6.00
N SER A 88 -43.44 16.06 5.97
CA SER A 88 -43.17 17.49 6.22
C SER A 88 -43.93 18.42 5.21
N ILE A 89 -44.00 17.99 3.94
CA ILE A 89 -44.79 18.70 2.92
C ILE A 89 -46.29 18.61 3.22
N LYS A 90 -46.79 17.41 3.59
CA LYS A 90 -48.19 17.21 4.01
C LYS A 90 -48.57 18.11 5.19
N ILE A 91 -47.73 18.21 6.21
CA ILE A 91 -47.93 19.05 7.39
C ILE A 91 -48.11 20.52 6.96
N LYS A 92 -47.26 21.02 6.05
CA LYS A 92 -47.35 22.38 5.55
C LYS A 92 -48.65 22.62 4.74
N GLY A 93 -49.03 21.65 3.91
CA GLY A 93 -50.26 21.70 3.12
C GLY A 93 -51.52 21.68 4.00
N TYR A 94 -51.64 20.76 4.95
CA TYR A 94 -52.75 20.69 5.87
C TYR A 94 -52.89 21.97 6.74
N ARG A 95 -51.73 22.47 7.24
CA ARG A 95 -51.71 23.72 8.01
C ARG A 95 -52.23 24.89 7.22
N LYS A 96 -51.82 25.03 5.93
CA LYS A 96 -52.26 26.10 5.05
C LYS A 96 -53.74 26.02 4.77
N ASN A 97 -54.27 24.80 4.59
CA ASN A 97 -55.68 24.56 4.29
C ASN A 97 -56.57 24.48 5.55
N GLN A 98 -56.01 24.79 6.72
CA GLN A 98 -56.71 24.73 8.02
C GLN A 98 -57.32 23.34 8.34
N ASP A 99 -56.81 22.26 7.74
CA ASP A 99 -57.19 20.90 8.04
C ASP A 99 -56.46 20.43 9.31
N ASN A 100 -57.05 20.68 10.45
CA ASN A 100 -56.49 20.30 11.74
C ASN A 100 -56.39 18.75 11.95
N ALA A 101 -57.29 17.97 11.37
CA ALA A 101 -57.27 16.51 11.51
C ALA A 101 -56.10 15.93 10.71
N GLY A 102 -55.94 16.28 9.45
CA GLY A 102 -54.81 15.89 8.62
C GLY A 102 -53.47 16.36 9.17
N TYR A 103 -53.44 17.60 9.70
CA TYR A 103 -52.23 18.14 10.36
C TYR A 103 -51.78 17.31 11.55
N LEU A 104 -52.71 16.98 12.50
CA LEU A 104 -52.39 16.22 13.70
C LEU A 104 -51.91 14.81 13.36
N GLN A 105 -52.59 14.16 12.41
CA GLN A 105 -52.19 12.83 11.94
C GLN A 105 -50.78 12.82 11.31
N ALA A 106 -50.49 13.79 10.42
CA ALA A 106 -49.21 13.89 9.77
C ALA A 106 -48.10 14.29 10.76
N ALA A 107 -48.37 15.17 11.73
CA ALA A 107 -47.43 15.55 12.77
C ALA A 107 -47.08 14.40 13.69
N GLY A 108 -48.05 13.57 14.08
CA GLY A 108 -47.81 12.34 14.85
C GLY A 108 -46.88 11.38 14.12
N LEU A 109 -47.15 11.11 12.84
CA LEU A 109 -46.32 10.22 12.05
C LEU A 109 -44.91 10.81 11.81
N TYR A 110 -44.80 12.12 11.63
CA TYR A 110 -43.50 12.80 11.51
C TYR A 110 -42.65 12.63 12.78
N TYR A 111 -43.31 12.74 13.94
CA TYR A 111 -42.65 12.54 15.24
C TYR A 111 -42.13 11.10 15.38
N GLU A 112 -43.00 10.10 15.11
CA GLU A 112 -42.59 8.69 15.17
C GLU A 112 -41.41 8.36 14.27
N LEU A 113 -41.44 8.80 13.01
CA LEU A 113 -40.33 8.61 12.06
C LEU A 113 -39.07 9.34 12.50
N SER A 114 -39.20 10.49 13.15
CA SER A 114 -38.07 11.26 13.67
C SER A 114 -37.40 10.54 14.85
N GLU A 115 -38.17 9.91 15.75
CA GLU A 115 -37.64 9.11 16.85
C GLU A 115 -36.87 7.87 16.34
N ILE A 116 -37.44 7.17 15.33
CA ILE A 116 -36.76 6.02 14.72
C ILE A 116 -35.41 6.45 14.11
N MET A 117 -35.43 7.53 13.34
CA MET A 117 -34.21 8.04 12.71
C MET A 117 -33.15 8.49 13.72
N GLU A 118 -33.57 9.10 14.81
CA GLU A 118 -32.64 9.52 15.88
C GLU A 118 -31.98 8.32 16.54
N ARG A 119 -32.74 7.22 16.77
CA ARG A 119 -32.22 5.96 17.30
C ARG A 119 -31.21 5.32 16.34
N GLU A 120 -31.58 5.19 15.06
CA GLU A 120 -30.66 4.64 14.06
C GLU A 120 -29.35 5.45 13.93
N ASN A 121 -29.44 6.78 13.97
CA ASN A 121 -28.27 7.65 13.94
C ASN A 121 -27.37 7.45 15.19
N LYS A 122 -27.97 7.33 16.37
CA LYS A 122 -27.21 7.04 17.61
C LYS A 122 -26.47 5.71 17.51
N ASP A 123 -27.15 4.67 17.05
CA ASP A 123 -26.57 3.33 16.90
C ASP A 123 -25.42 3.33 15.86
N MET A 124 -25.61 4.04 14.76
CA MET A 124 -24.58 4.20 13.74
C MET A 124 -23.33 4.92 14.26
N ILE A 125 -23.50 5.99 15.04
CA ILE A 125 -22.39 6.73 15.66
C ILE A 125 -21.62 5.83 16.64
N VAL A 126 -22.33 5.10 17.51
CA VAL A 126 -21.71 4.17 18.47
C VAL A 126 -20.90 3.10 17.74
N ASN A 127 -21.47 2.48 16.70
CA ASN A 127 -20.77 1.48 15.90
C ASN A 127 -19.54 2.05 15.19
N MET A 128 -19.63 3.27 14.64
CA MET A 128 -18.50 3.94 13.98
C MET A 128 -17.36 4.23 14.97
N LEU A 129 -17.68 4.69 16.19
CA LEU A 129 -16.70 4.93 17.25
C LEU A 129 -16.04 3.61 17.70
N TYR A 130 -16.80 2.53 17.80
CA TYR A 130 -16.28 1.20 18.16
C TYR A 130 -15.30 0.69 17.10
N VAL A 131 -15.68 0.75 15.82
CA VAL A 131 -14.80 0.33 14.69
C VAL A 131 -13.53 1.17 14.66
N ARG A 132 -13.64 2.49 14.83
CA ARG A 132 -12.48 3.39 14.88
C ARG A 132 -11.53 3.05 16.01
N SER A 133 -12.06 2.87 17.23
CA SER A 133 -11.25 2.51 18.40
C SER A 133 -10.55 1.14 18.23
N SER A 134 -11.24 0.16 17.63
CA SER A 134 -10.66 -1.15 17.33
C SER A 134 -9.54 -1.07 16.32
N LEU A 135 -9.68 -0.23 15.29
CA LEU A 135 -8.67 0.00 14.25
C LEU A 135 -7.42 0.72 14.82
N GLU A 136 -7.63 1.70 15.70
CA GLU A 136 -6.54 2.41 16.37
C GLU A 136 -5.71 1.44 17.23
N ARG A 137 -6.35 0.59 18.04
CA ARG A 137 -5.65 -0.43 18.85
C ARG A 137 -4.88 -1.44 18.01
N ALA A 138 -5.47 -1.92 16.92
CA ALA A 138 -4.81 -2.86 16.01
C ALA A 138 -3.57 -2.23 15.37
N ASN A 139 -3.63 -0.96 14.98
CA ASN A 139 -2.49 -0.22 14.42
C ASN A 139 -1.38 0.03 15.45
N GLU A 140 -1.73 0.36 16.68
CA GLU A 140 -0.75 0.50 17.78
C GLU A 140 -0.02 -0.83 18.04
N SER A 141 -0.75 -1.93 18.20
CA SER A 141 -0.15 -3.25 18.42
C SER A 141 0.77 -3.68 17.28
N ARG A 142 0.38 -3.37 16.02
CA ARG A 142 1.24 -3.64 14.85
C ARG A 142 2.54 -2.83 14.90
N ARG A 143 2.48 -1.54 15.24
CA ARG A 143 3.67 -0.68 15.36
C ARG A 143 4.62 -1.16 16.46
N GLU A 144 4.07 -1.58 17.61
CA GLU A 144 4.87 -2.13 18.70
C GLU A 144 5.58 -3.42 18.26
N MET A 145 4.88 -4.32 17.57
CA MET A 145 5.45 -5.56 17.08
C MET A 145 6.52 -5.32 16.01
N GLU A 146 6.33 -4.38 15.10
CA GLU A 146 7.33 -3.95 14.12
C GLU A 146 8.58 -3.37 14.80
N ALA A 147 8.40 -2.53 15.83
CA ALA A 147 9.51 -1.95 16.60
C ALA A 147 10.33 -3.03 17.35
N VAL A 148 9.66 -4.02 17.95
CA VAL A 148 10.32 -5.17 18.59
C VAL A 148 11.09 -6.00 17.57
N ASN A 149 10.51 -6.30 16.40
CA ASN A 149 11.18 -7.03 15.33
C ASN A 149 12.43 -6.30 14.81
N VAL A 150 12.36 -4.98 14.61
CA VAL A 150 13.53 -4.16 14.22
C VAL A 150 14.60 -4.21 15.30
N LYS A 151 14.23 -4.16 16.58
CA LYS A 151 15.16 -4.25 17.71
C LYS A 151 15.84 -5.63 17.79
N LEU A 152 15.09 -6.70 17.58
CA LEU A 152 15.63 -8.08 17.57
C LEU A 152 16.57 -8.29 16.37
N LEU A 153 16.24 -7.77 15.19
CA LEU A 153 17.10 -7.79 14.02
C LEU A 153 18.41 -7.02 14.24
N LYS A 154 18.35 -5.87 14.94
CA LYS A 154 19.53 -5.10 15.34
C LYS A 154 20.41 -5.83 16.35
N GLN A 155 19.83 -6.59 17.27
CA GLN A 155 20.57 -7.35 18.27
C GLN A 155 21.30 -8.56 17.70
N SER A 156 20.87 -9.09 16.58
CA SER A 156 21.56 -10.19 15.86
C SER A 156 22.28 -9.62 14.65
N GLU A 157 23.51 -9.12 14.83
CA GLU A 157 24.35 -8.60 13.75
C GLU A 157 25.13 -9.72 13.03
N THR A 158 25.01 -10.94 13.51
CA THR A 158 25.72 -12.11 13.01
C THR A 158 24.79 -13.13 12.38
N ASP A 159 25.26 -13.82 11.35
CA ASP A 159 24.60 -15.00 10.80
C ASP A 159 24.80 -16.20 11.75
N GLN A 160 23.71 -16.81 12.19
CA GLN A 160 23.74 -17.85 13.23
C GLN A 160 24.47 -19.12 12.81
N MET A 161 24.46 -19.45 11.52
CA MET A 161 25.13 -20.65 11.00
C MET A 161 26.62 -20.42 10.90
N THR A 162 27.05 -19.32 10.33
CA THR A 162 28.44 -19.05 10.00
C THR A 162 29.19 -18.23 11.03
N GLY A 163 28.47 -17.41 11.82
CA GLY A 163 29.05 -16.44 12.76
C GLY A 163 29.73 -15.23 12.10
N LEU A 164 29.66 -15.08 10.78
CA LEU A 164 30.02 -13.88 10.04
C LEU A 164 28.98 -12.77 10.26
N ALA A 165 29.28 -11.56 9.84
CA ALA A 165 28.27 -10.52 9.78
C ALA A 165 27.10 -10.95 8.90
N ASN A 166 25.87 -10.64 9.34
CA ASN A 166 24.68 -10.90 8.52
C ASN A 166 24.41 -9.73 7.55
N ARG A 167 23.43 -9.89 6.69
CA ARG A 167 23.01 -8.86 5.73
C ARG A 167 22.68 -7.50 6.39
N TYR A 168 22.14 -7.51 7.61
CA TYR A 168 21.81 -6.27 8.33
C TYR A 168 23.08 -5.48 8.70
N ARG A 169 24.07 -6.16 9.30
CA ARG A 169 25.38 -5.56 9.65
C ARG A 169 26.17 -5.15 8.41
N LEU A 170 26.11 -5.97 7.35
CA LEU A 170 26.71 -5.63 6.06
C LEU A 170 26.22 -4.30 5.53
N ASN A 171 24.89 -4.08 5.44
CA ASN A 171 24.30 -2.85 4.92
C ASN A 171 24.75 -1.63 5.76
N ALA A 172 24.75 -1.77 7.09
CA ALA A 172 25.17 -0.67 7.97
C ALA A 172 26.67 -0.37 7.85
N TYR A 173 27.51 -1.39 7.61
CA TYR A 173 28.94 -1.24 7.46
C TYR A 173 29.31 -0.68 6.08
N SER A 174 28.69 -1.16 5.02
CA SER A 174 28.99 -0.77 3.64
C SER A 174 28.79 0.73 3.40
N GLU A 175 27.71 1.33 3.94
CA GLU A 175 27.50 2.78 3.83
C GLU A 175 28.57 3.56 4.62
N LYS A 176 28.86 3.16 5.85
CA LYS A 176 29.85 3.83 6.69
C LYS A 176 31.26 3.79 6.08
N VAL A 177 31.65 2.65 5.52
CA VAL A 177 33.00 2.51 4.93
C VAL A 177 33.09 3.23 3.60
N LEU A 178 32.01 3.32 2.83
CA LEU A 178 31.94 4.10 1.61
C LEU A 178 32.14 5.59 1.91
N ASP A 179 31.39 6.15 2.88
CA ASP A 179 31.53 7.54 3.33
C ASP A 179 32.96 7.81 3.81
N TYR A 180 33.53 6.91 4.61
CA TYR A 180 34.92 7.03 5.09
C TYR A 180 35.94 7.04 3.93
N CYS A 181 35.80 6.11 2.97
CA CYS A 181 36.72 6.07 1.81
C CYS A 181 36.55 7.30 0.92
N TYR A 182 35.34 7.81 0.73
CA TYR A 182 35.07 9.02 -0.01
C TYR A 182 35.75 10.25 0.65
N GLU A 183 35.54 10.47 1.94
CA GLU A 183 36.10 11.61 2.68
C GLU A 183 37.63 11.61 2.68
N HIS A 184 38.23 10.42 2.79
CA HIS A 184 39.71 10.27 2.87
C HIS A 184 40.36 9.97 1.51
N ARG A 185 39.57 9.92 0.42
CA ARG A 185 40.04 9.55 -0.94
C ARG A 185 40.80 8.23 -0.99
N LEU A 186 40.30 7.25 -0.22
CA LEU A 186 40.86 5.91 -0.17
C LEU A 186 40.11 4.98 -1.14
N PRO A 187 40.81 3.98 -1.71
CA PRO A 187 40.14 2.98 -2.52
C PRO A 187 39.21 2.09 -1.66
N LEU A 188 38.12 1.69 -2.28
CA LEU A 188 37.13 0.74 -1.76
C LEU A 188 36.98 -0.38 -2.75
N ALA A 189 36.99 -1.63 -2.28
CA ALA A 189 36.58 -2.76 -3.10
C ALA A 189 35.43 -3.49 -2.41
N MET A 190 34.46 -3.94 -3.22
CA MET A 190 33.39 -4.85 -2.79
C MET A 190 33.41 -6.09 -3.66
N GLU A 191 33.49 -7.24 -3.01
CA GLU A 191 33.54 -8.56 -3.63
C GLU A 191 32.24 -9.30 -3.34
N ILE A 192 31.69 -9.94 -4.35
CA ILE A 192 30.67 -10.97 -4.21
C ILE A 192 31.30 -12.31 -4.56
N LEU A 193 31.17 -13.24 -3.66
CA LEU A 193 31.64 -14.61 -3.77
C LEU A 193 30.46 -15.58 -3.72
N ASP A 194 30.48 -16.60 -4.58
CA ASP A 194 29.45 -17.63 -4.66
C ASP A 194 30.10 -19.03 -4.86
N ILE A 195 29.49 -20.04 -4.23
CA ILE A 195 29.98 -21.42 -4.31
C ILE A 195 29.56 -22.06 -5.62
N ASP A 196 30.52 -22.52 -6.40
CA ASP A 196 30.27 -23.09 -7.71
C ASP A 196 29.47 -24.40 -7.61
N PHE A 197 28.36 -24.46 -8.38
CA PHE A 197 27.48 -25.61 -8.44
C PHE A 197 26.90 -26.08 -7.09
N PHE A 198 26.66 -25.10 -6.16
CA PHE A 198 26.20 -25.42 -4.80
C PHE A 198 24.84 -26.13 -4.78
N LYS A 199 23.95 -25.80 -5.71
CA LYS A 199 22.68 -26.51 -5.84
C LYS A 199 22.91 -27.99 -6.12
N GLN A 200 23.81 -28.36 -7.07
CA GLN A 200 24.16 -29.74 -7.36
C GLN A 200 24.84 -30.42 -6.17
N TYR A 201 25.64 -29.68 -5.40
CA TYR A 201 26.21 -30.16 -4.16
C TYR A 201 25.12 -30.60 -3.19
N ASN A 202 24.15 -29.72 -2.89
CA ASN A 202 23.05 -30.05 -2.00
C ASN A 202 22.16 -31.19 -2.52
N ASP A 203 21.87 -31.20 -3.82
CA ASP A 203 21.02 -32.22 -4.44
C ASP A 203 21.65 -33.62 -4.34
N ASN A 204 22.98 -33.74 -4.27
CA ASN A 204 23.70 -35.03 -4.26
C ASN A 204 24.24 -35.42 -2.88
N TYR A 205 24.65 -34.46 -2.05
CA TYR A 205 25.25 -34.74 -0.73
C TYR A 205 24.29 -34.42 0.44
N GLY A 206 23.15 -33.76 0.14
CA GLY A 206 22.16 -33.34 1.14
C GLY A 206 22.48 -31.99 1.78
N HIS A 207 21.45 -31.35 2.30
CA HIS A 207 21.54 -30.00 2.89
C HIS A 207 22.47 -29.93 4.10
N GLN A 208 22.59 -30.98 4.90
CA GLN A 208 23.47 -30.99 6.05
C GLN A 208 24.94 -30.86 5.62
N GLN A 209 25.34 -31.56 4.57
CA GLN A 209 26.70 -31.43 4.00
C GLN A 209 26.88 -30.06 3.34
N GLY A 210 25.83 -29.49 2.76
CA GLY A 210 25.83 -28.10 2.27
C GLY A 210 26.07 -27.08 3.37
N ASP A 211 25.42 -27.23 4.51
CA ASP A 211 25.62 -26.37 5.67
C ASP A 211 27.09 -26.50 6.21
N GLU A 212 27.64 -27.70 6.29
CA GLU A 212 29.05 -27.91 6.66
C GLU A 212 30.02 -27.28 5.66
N CYS A 213 29.71 -27.33 4.36
CA CYS A 213 30.47 -26.64 3.30
C CYS A 213 30.45 -25.14 3.49
N ILE A 214 29.28 -24.56 3.72
CA ILE A 214 29.12 -23.11 3.98
C ILE A 214 29.92 -22.68 5.22
N ILE A 215 29.87 -23.47 6.31
CA ILE A 215 30.61 -23.22 7.55
C ILE A 215 32.12 -23.29 7.31
N ALA A 216 32.59 -24.24 6.54
CA ALA A 216 34.00 -24.39 6.21
C ALA A 216 34.52 -23.16 5.43
N ILE A 217 33.79 -22.70 4.43
CA ILE A 217 34.12 -21.47 3.66
C ILE A 217 34.08 -20.24 4.56
N ALA A 218 33.07 -20.11 5.40
CA ALA A 218 32.94 -18.99 6.33
C ALA A 218 34.14 -18.94 7.31
N ASN A 219 34.68 -20.07 7.71
CA ASN A 219 35.86 -20.11 8.56
C ASN A 219 37.13 -19.62 7.85
N GLU A 220 37.27 -19.84 6.53
CA GLU A 220 38.35 -19.21 5.76
C GLU A 220 38.18 -17.71 5.63
N LEU A 221 36.93 -17.21 5.44
CA LEU A 221 36.60 -15.79 5.42
C LEU A 221 36.92 -15.10 6.75
N LYS A 222 36.61 -15.72 7.87
CA LYS A 222 36.92 -15.17 9.21
C LYS A 222 38.44 -14.96 9.43
N LYS A 223 39.28 -15.81 8.83
CA LYS A 223 40.74 -15.64 8.91
C LYS A 223 41.23 -14.43 8.13
N MET A 224 40.44 -13.93 7.18
CA MET A 224 40.76 -12.75 6.38
C MET A 224 40.35 -11.45 7.06
N GLU A 225 39.41 -11.50 8.04
CA GLU A 225 38.95 -10.31 8.72
C GLU A 225 40.10 -9.63 9.48
N ASP A 226 40.29 -8.36 9.18
CA ASP A 226 41.26 -7.48 9.82
C ASP A 226 40.72 -6.03 9.85
N GLY A 227 41.56 -5.05 10.14
CA GLY A 227 41.13 -3.64 10.14
C GLY A 227 40.74 -3.07 8.79
N GLN A 228 41.02 -3.78 7.67
CA GLN A 228 40.78 -3.33 6.30
C GLN A 228 39.89 -4.29 5.50
N THR A 229 39.56 -5.44 6.06
CA THR A 229 38.77 -6.51 5.41
C THR A 229 37.61 -6.89 6.31
N PHE A 230 36.40 -6.77 5.80
CA PHE A 230 35.15 -7.12 6.47
C PHE A 230 34.42 -8.20 5.66
N CYS A 231 33.96 -9.27 6.33
CA CYS A 231 33.29 -10.39 5.68
C CYS A 231 31.86 -10.55 6.21
N ALA A 232 30.93 -10.84 5.30
CA ALA A 232 29.52 -11.07 5.62
C ALA A 232 28.93 -12.22 4.81
N ARG A 233 27.95 -12.90 5.36
CA ARG A 233 27.07 -13.79 4.61
C ARG A 233 25.85 -13.00 4.13
N TYR A 234 25.66 -12.95 2.81
CA TYR A 234 24.54 -12.22 2.21
C TYR A 234 23.25 -13.06 2.23
N GLY A 235 23.36 -14.35 1.96
CA GLY A 235 22.27 -15.33 2.01
C GLY A 235 22.61 -16.59 1.20
N GLY A 236 22.03 -17.73 1.56
CA GLY A 236 22.31 -18.97 0.87
C GLY A 236 23.80 -19.32 0.83
N ASP A 237 24.36 -19.39 -0.39
CA ASP A 237 25.75 -19.67 -0.73
C ASP A 237 26.55 -18.44 -1.13
N GLU A 238 25.98 -17.21 -0.93
CA GLU A 238 26.60 -15.96 -1.29
C GLU A 238 27.23 -15.26 -0.08
N PHE A 239 28.47 -14.79 -0.26
CA PHE A 239 29.21 -14.01 0.72
C PHE A 239 29.69 -12.69 0.10
N ILE A 240 29.82 -11.67 0.93
CA ILE A 240 30.34 -10.36 0.54
C ILE A 240 31.55 -10.01 1.38
N ILE A 241 32.59 -9.53 0.72
CA ILE A 241 33.82 -9.03 1.34
C ILE A 241 33.99 -7.58 0.96
N ILE A 242 34.32 -6.73 1.93
CA ILE A 242 34.60 -5.32 1.71
C ILE A 242 36.04 -5.06 2.12
N TYR A 243 36.80 -4.43 1.23
CA TYR A 243 38.17 -4.03 1.45
C TYR A 243 38.26 -2.50 1.42
N ALA A 244 38.88 -1.91 2.42
CA ALA A 244 39.01 -0.46 2.56
C ALA A 244 40.47 -0.02 2.64
N GLY A 245 40.86 0.91 1.79
CA GLY A 245 42.16 1.57 1.85
C GLY A 245 43.35 0.71 1.42
N ILE A 246 43.13 -0.38 0.65
CA ILE A 246 44.20 -1.21 0.09
C ILE A 246 44.21 -1.17 -1.44
N SER A 247 45.33 -1.49 -2.06
CA SER A 247 45.48 -1.43 -3.51
C SER A 247 44.76 -2.54 -4.25
N ALA A 248 44.52 -2.39 -5.55
CA ALA A 248 43.89 -3.41 -6.38
C ALA A 248 44.67 -4.71 -6.41
N GLU A 249 46.03 -4.61 -6.40
CA GLU A 249 46.95 -5.74 -6.36
C GLU A 249 46.78 -6.52 -5.04
N GLU A 250 46.66 -5.83 -3.90
CA GLU A 250 46.48 -6.44 -2.60
C GLU A 250 45.09 -7.10 -2.50
N VAL A 251 44.02 -6.45 -3.03
CA VAL A 251 42.68 -7.05 -3.12
C VAL A 251 42.74 -8.34 -3.95
N HIS A 252 43.33 -8.30 -5.14
CA HIS A 252 43.46 -9.46 -6.02
C HIS A 252 44.26 -10.59 -5.36
N ALA A 253 45.35 -10.27 -4.63
CA ALA A 253 46.16 -11.26 -3.90
C ALA A 253 45.39 -11.91 -2.77
N LYS A 254 44.62 -11.14 -1.96
CA LYS A 254 43.76 -11.67 -0.89
C LYS A 254 42.66 -12.58 -1.46
N ALA A 255 41.96 -12.15 -2.53
CA ALA A 255 40.93 -12.95 -3.20
C ALA A 255 41.51 -14.25 -3.79
N GLY A 256 42.70 -14.17 -4.41
CA GLY A 256 43.43 -15.34 -4.93
C GLY A 256 43.83 -16.32 -3.83
N ALA A 257 44.32 -15.81 -2.69
CA ALA A 257 44.68 -16.63 -1.52
C ALA A 257 43.42 -17.32 -0.95
N LEU A 258 42.30 -16.63 -0.82
CA LEU A 258 41.02 -17.19 -0.38
C LEU A 258 40.60 -18.36 -1.30
N ARG A 259 40.58 -18.12 -2.62
CA ARG A 259 40.24 -19.16 -3.60
C ARG A 259 41.11 -20.40 -3.43
N GLN A 260 42.44 -20.22 -3.29
CA GLN A 260 43.36 -21.32 -3.09
C GLN A 260 43.15 -22.04 -1.74
N ASN A 261 42.87 -21.30 -0.67
CA ASN A 261 42.60 -21.87 0.64
C ASN A 261 41.33 -22.75 0.61
N ILE A 262 40.26 -22.28 -0.08
CA ILE A 262 39.04 -23.07 -0.24
C ILE A 262 39.31 -24.35 -1.04
N MET A 263 40.07 -24.30 -2.15
CA MET A 263 40.47 -25.50 -2.87
C MET A 263 41.31 -26.47 -2.01
N ASN A 264 42.13 -25.92 -1.12
CA ASN A 264 42.98 -26.72 -0.20
C ASN A 264 42.17 -27.43 0.90
N LEU A 265 40.93 -27.03 1.15
CA LEU A 265 40.00 -27.77 2.02
C LEU A 265 39.67 -29.17 1.44
N LYS A 266 39.83 -29.33 0.12
CA LYS A 266 39.57 -30.58 -0.62
C LYS A 266 38.19 -31.17 -0.34
N LEU A 267 37.17 -30.29 -0.14
CA LEU A 267 35.79 -30.75 -0.01
C LEU A 267 35.37 -31.40 -1.32
N GLU A 268 35.04 -32.68 -1.29
CA GLU A 268 34.67 -33.43 -2.50
C GLU A 268 33.40 -32.90 -3.15
N HIS A 269 33.45 -32.66 -4.47
CA HIS A 269 32.30 -32.29 -5.27
C HIS A 269 32.35 -32.94 -6.66
N LEU A 270 32.11 -34.25 -6.70
CA LEU A 270 32.23 -35.08 -7.93
C LEU A 270 31.23 -34.65 -9.03
N TYR A 271 30.16 -33.97 -8.66
CA TYR A 271 29.13 -33.48 -9.59
C TYR A 271 29.38 -32.05 -10.11
N SER A 272 30.45 -31.42 -9.66
CA SER A 272 30.87 -30.11 -10.17
C SER A 272 31.49 -30.26 -11.57
N LYS A 273 31.12 -29.34 -12.48
CA LYS A 273 31.72 -29.24 -13.81
C LYS A 273 32.99 -28.41 -13.85
N ALA A 274 33.36 -27.74 -12.74
CA ALA A 274 34.59 -26.95 -12.64
C ALA A 274 35.77 -27.86 -12.23
N LEU A 275 35.73 -28.37 -11.02
CA LEU A 275 36.74 -29.30 -10.48
C LEU A 275 36.01 -30.32 -9.59
N PRO A 276 36.61 -31.55 -9.33
CA PRO A 276 35.95 -32.53 -8.48
C PRO A 276 36.01 -32.20 -6.97
N ILE A 277 36.16 -30.91 -6.66
CA ILE A 277 36.15 -30.34 -5.30
C ILE A 277 35.31 -29.05 -5.31
N VAL A 278 34.93 -28.59 -4.14
CA VAL A 278 34.25 -27.30 -3.98
C VAL A 278 35.17 -26.18 -4.42
N THR A 279 34.65 -25.30 -5.26
CA THR A 279 35.30 -24.06 -5.76
C THR A 279 34.37 -22.88 -5.58
N ILE A 280 34.94 -21.68 -5.72
CA ILE A 280 34.22 -20.42 -5.64
C ILE A 280 34.51 -19.57 -6.87
N SER A 281 33.50 -18.77 -7.28
CA SER A 281 33.64 -17.68 -8.26
C SER A 281 33.55 -16.36 -7.54
N GLN A 282 34.35 -15.38 -7.98
CA GLN A 282 34.52 -14.10 -7.31
C GLN A 282 34.41 -12.94 -8.32
N GLY A 283 33.54 -11.98 -8.02
CA GLY A 283 33.43 -10.71 -8.75
C GLY A 283 33.74 -9.55 -7.83
N ILE A 284 34.62 -8.65 -8.25
CA ILE A 284 35.16 -7.58 -7.41
C ILE A 284 35.05 -6.25 -8.15
N SER A 285 34.35 -5.30 -7.55
CA SER A 285 34.37 -3.90 -7.95
C SER A 285 35.40 -3.16 -7.13
N TYR A 286 36.30 -2.40 -7.80
CA TYR A 286 37.35 -1.62 -7.17
C TYR A 286 37.34 -0.18 -7.66
N GLY A 287 37.49 0.81 -6.77
CA GLY A 287 37.58 2.21 -7.15
C GLY A 287 37.66 3.14 -5.94
N VAL A 288 37.98 4.42 -6.20
CA VAL A 288 37.83 5.45 -5.17
C VAL A 288 36.39 6.00 -5.26
N PRO A 289 35.62 5.97 -4.19
CA PRO A 289 34.25 6.49 -4.22
C PRO A 289 34.19 7.97 -4.63
N GLU A 290 33.23 8.31 -5.48
CA GLU A 290 32.93 9.67 -5.95
C GLU A 290 31.64 10.20 -5.35
N GLU A 291 31.39 11.50 -5.47
CA GLU A 291 30.17 12.14 -5.01
C GLU A 291 28.95 11.51 -5.70
N GLY A 292 27.98 11.08 -4.89
CA GLY A 292 26.75 10.42 -5.36
C GLY A 292 26.83 8.89 -5.50
N ASN A 293 28.02 8.27 -5.34
CA ASN A 293 28.13 6.82 -5.28
C ASN A 293 27.41 6.28 -4.04
N ARG A 294 26.84 5.09 -4.19
CA ARG A 294 26.24 4.31 -3.10
C ARG A 294 26.94 2.95 -3.01
N SER A 295 26.91 2.34 -1.85
CA SER A 295 27.43 0.97 -1.68
C SER A 295 26.83 -0.03 -2.67
N TRP A 296 25.57 0.17 -3.03
CA TRP A 296 24.86 -0.62 -4.05
C TRP A 296 25.52 -0.57 -5.44
N ASP A 297 26.12 0.54 -5.84
CA ASP A 297 26.75 0.68 -7.17
C ASP A 297 27.97 -0.24 -7.29
N PHE A 298 28.77 -0.32 -6.21
CA PHE A 298 29.89 -1.26 -6.12
C PHE A 298 29.43 -2.70 -6.11
N LEU A 299 28.42 -3.04 -5.31
CA LEU A 299 27.88 -4.40 -5.26
C LEU A 299 27.26 -4.82 -6.60
N HIS A 300 26.55 -3.94 -7.28
CA HIS A 300 25.99 -4.22 -8.60
C HIS A 300 27.08 -4.52 -9.63
N THR A 301 28.16 -3.73 -9.63
CA THR A 301 29.32 -3.97 -10.50
C THR A 301 29.97 -5.30 -10.17
N ALA A 302 30.17 -5.64 -8.90
CA ALA A 302 30.72 -6.93 -8.46
C ALA A 302 29.84 -8.11 -8.91
N ASP A 303 28.51 -8.00 -8.83
CA ASP A 303 27.56 -9.02 -9.29
C ASP A 303 27.69 -9.26 -10.81
N MET A 304 27.79 -8.19 -11.59
CA MET A 304 28.01 -8.28 -13.04
C MET A 304 29.31 -9.02 -13.39
N LEU A 305 30.37 -8.76 -12.63
CA LEU A 305 31.68 -9.43 -12.81
C LEU A 305 31.60 -10.89 -12.36
N LEU A 306 30.97 -11.21 -11.26
CA LEU A 306 30.71 -12.58 -10.82
C LEU A 306 29.95 -13.38 -11.88
N TYR A 307 28.92 -12.76 -12.47
CA TYR A 307 28.17 -13.41 -13.55
C TYR A 307 29.05 -13.74 -14.77
N GLN A 308 29.99 -12.86 -15.13
CA GLN A 308 30.96 -13.12 -16.21
C GLN A 308 31.87 -14.31 -15.88
N VAL A 309 32.39 -14.38 -14.64
CA VAL A 309 33.17 -15.53 -14.17
C VAL A 309 32.37 -16.83 -14.25
N LYS A 310 31.13 -16.82 -13.75
CA LYS A 310 30.24 -18.00 -13.79
C LYS A 310 29.93 -18.49 -15.21
N LYS A 311 29.88 -17.58 -16.18
CA LYS A 311 29.68 -17.92 -17.60
C LYS A 311 30.90 -18.51 -18.30
N LYS A 312 32.09 -18.02 -17.94
CA LYS A 312 33.33 -18.32 -18.65
C LYS A 312 33.97 -19.64 -18.15
N SER A 313 34.40 -19.68 -16.95
CA SER A 313 35.25 -20.79 -16.43
C SER A 313 34.83 -21.26 -15.05
N ARG A 314 34.15 -20.43 -14.27
CA ARG A 314 34.03 -20.60 -12.81
C ARG A 314 35.40 -20.76 -12.14
N ASN A 315 35.43 -20.92 -10.83
CA ASN A 315 36.68 -21.04 -10.05
C ASN A 315 37.72 -19.99 -10.45
N ASP A 316 37.28 -18.73 -10.60
CA ASP A 316 38.08 -17.60 -11.11
C ASP A 316 37.70 -16.31 -10.44
N ILE A 317 38.48 -15.26 -10.69
CA ILE A 317 38.31 -13.90 -10.14
C ILE A 317 38.19 -12.93 -11.30
N CYS A 318 37.25 -12.02 -11.22
CA CYS A 318 37.17 -10.86 -12.10
C CYS A 318 37.13 -9.57 -11.27
N ILE A 319 38.04 -8.63 -11.55
CA ILE A 319 38.14 -7.33 -10.88
C ILE A 319 38.09 -6.23 -11.92
N ALA A 320 37.31 -5.16 -11.65
CA ALA A 320 37.23 -3.95 -12.47
C ALA A 320 36.94 -2.71 -11.61
#